data_b1165aeca4d17953a1dc629f0db61bfe
#
_entry.id   b1165aeca4d17953a1dc629f0db61bfe
#
_cell.length_a   1.000
_cell.length_b   1.000
_cell.length_c   1.000
_cell.angle_alpha   90.00
_cell.angle_beta   90.00
_cell.angle_gamma   90.00
#
_symmetry.space_group_name_H-M   'P 1'
#
loop_
_entity.id
_entity.type
_entity.pdbx_description
1 polymer ?
#
loop_
_entity_poly.entity_id
_entity_poly.type
_entity_poly.pdbx_seq_one_letter_code
_entity_poly.pdbx_strand_id
1 'polypeptide(L)'
;MALDRAGRICVLAAAWALTASAAQAQTFELKLSHFIPPNHTFHKWALAWTEELTKESGGRLKFQIYPNGQLVGPPNRQLDAARNGITDIAFVLHGVTPGRYPTAELVNLAFSWPKAGSGSSITSKRMSELAPTYLAKEHEGLHLLFTAAAMPILIYSSVPIRKLDDFKGVKIRYSGVQNRNLLDALGAVPLLIQPPEAQDAIAKGIIQGATFPHEASLSLDLATVAKHATEPGLSTAPFAFAMNPAKYNSLPADLKAMIDKSTGPAAAEKFGKLWEAEEKRARDELIKQGVQIHTLSDADVAEIKRRAAPQIEAAIAAVDKAGKPGRKFFEEYTK
;
A
#
# COMPACT_ATOMS: atom_id res chain seq x y z
N MET A 1 24.89 50.77 55.60
CA MET A 1 25.22 50.84 54.14
C MET A 1 24.00 50.37 53.40
N ALA A 2 23.26 51.33 52.83
CA ALA A 2 22.03 51.04 52.05
C ALA A 2 22.42 50.74 50.62
N LEU A 3 22.11 49.54 50.13
CA LEU A 3 22.26 49.23 48.73
C LEU A 3 21.14 49.95 47.94
N ASP A 4 21.61 50.76 46.97
CA ASP A 4 20.85 51.63 46.10
C ASP A 4 19.72 50.90 45.38
N ARG A 5 18.55 51.55 45.26
CA ARG A 5 17.34 51.01 44.59
C ARG A 5 17.60 50.59 43.12
N ALA A 6 18.59 51.19 42.49
CA ALA A 6 18.98 50.85 41.10
C ALA A 6 19.61 49.43 41.02
N GLY A 7 20.38 48.98 42.01
CA GLY A 7 20.98 47.65 42.01
C GLY A 7 19.96 46.50 42.16
N ARG A 8 18.82 46.74 42.83
CA ARG A 8 17.77 45.73 43.00
C ARG A 8 16.90 45.51 41.74
N ILE A 9 16.76 46.57 40.91
CA ILE A 9 16.00 46.46 39.65
C ILE A 9 16.81 45.69 38.60
N CYS A 10 18.13 45.90 38.54
CA CYS A 10 19.00 45.15 37.62
C CYS A 10 19.10 43.65 37.92
N VAL A 11 19.07 43.26 39.19
CA VAL A 11 19.11 41.85 39.59
C VAL A 11 17.79 41.14 39.30
N LEU A 12 16.64 41.80 39.43
CA LEU A 12 15.33 41.27 39.07
C LEU A 12 15.14 41.14 37.55
N ALA A 13 15.65 42.09 36.75
CA ALA A 13 15.63 42.01 35.30
C ALA A 13 16.54 40.91 34.75
N ALA A 14 17.69 40.63 35.35
CA ALA A 14 18.58 39.53 34.97
C ALA A 14 18.00 38.17 35.36
N ALA A 15 17.21 38.05 36.45
CA ALA A 15 16.52 36.82 36.82
C ALA A 15 15.36 36.47 35.88
N TRP A 16 14.70 37.44 35.25
CA TRP A 16 13.65 37.20 34.24
C TRP A 16 14.23 36.85 32.85
N ALA A 17 15.43 37.32 32.52
CA ALA A 17 16.11 36.95 31.27
C ALA A 17 16.63 35.49 31.28
N LEU A 18 16.90 34.91 32.44
CA LEU A 18 17.40 33.55 32.58
C LEU A 18 16.27 32.46 32.57
N THR A 19 15.01 32.86 32.72
CA THR A 19 13.85 31.94 32.65
C THR A 19 13.25 31.81 31.26
N ALA A 20 13.76 32.53 30.26
CA ALA A 20 13.56 32.19 28.86
C ALA A 20 14.44 30.98 28.48
N SER A 21 14.40 29.89 29.30
CA SER A 21 14.80 28.57 28.87
C SER A 21 13.99 28.33 27.60
N ALA A 22 14.65 28.29 26.47
CA ALA A 22 14.06 27.84 25.23
C ALA A 22 13.33 26.53 25.58
N ALA A 23 12.03 26.58 25.65
CA ALA A 23 11.21 25.39 25.77
C ALA A 23 11.63 24.54 24.57
N GLN A 24 12.54 23.62 24.81
CA GLN A 24 13.06 22.73 23.79
C GLN A 24 11.83 22.00 23.29
N ALA A 25 11.36 22.37 22.10
CA ALA A 25 10.12 21.84 21.56
C ALA A 25 10.22 20.32 21.56
N GLN A 26 9.35 19.68 22.33
CA GLN A 26 9.36 18.22 22.51
C GLN A 26 9.37 17.55 21.14
N THR A 27 10.37 16.70 20.91
CA THR A 27 10.53 15.92 19.69
C THR A 27 9.85 14.57 19.81
N PHE A 28 9.14 14.17 18.79
CA PHE A 28 8.45 12.88 18.69
C PHE A 28 9.08 12.07 17.57
N GLU A 29 9.72 10.98 17.92
CA GLU A 29 10.30 10.03 16.98
C GLU A 29 9.24 8.98 16.61
N LEU A 30 9.07 8.76 15.30
CA LEU A 30 8.11 7.83 14.71
C LEU A 30 8.86 6.78 13.86
N LYS A 31 8.61 5.51 14.13
CA LYS A 31 9.13 4.39 13.36
C LYS A 31 8.15 4.05 12.25
N LEU A 32 8.60 4.07 11.00
CA LEU A 32 7.83 3.67 9.83
C LEU A 32 8.44 2.40 9.24
N SER A 33 7.68 1.31 9.22
CA SER A 33 8.10 0.03 8.67
C SER A 33 7.36 -0.32 7.39
N HIS A 34 8.08 -0.90 6.43
CA HIS A 34 7.50 -1.51 5.25
C HIS A 34 8.38 -2.67 4.72
N PHE A 35 7.77 -3.54 3.94
CA PHE A 35 8.39 -4.79 3.47
C PHE A 35 9.01 -4.68 2.08
N ILE A 36 8.89 -3.55 1.41
CA ILE A 36 9.31 -3.32 0.03
C ILE A 36 10.70 -2.65 -0.02
N PRO A 37 11.43 -2.78 -1.15
CA PRO A 37 12.77 -2.21 -1.28
C PRO A 37 12.75 -0.69 -1.44
N PRO A 38 13.90 0.00 -1.22
CA PRO A 38 13.99 1.47 -1.29
C PRO A 38 13.71 2.07 -2.66
N ASN A 39 13.85 1.32 -3.75
CA ASN A 39 13.55 1.78 -5.11
C ASN A 39 12.05 1.75 -5.46
N HIS A 40 11.20 1.13 -4.62
CA HIS A 40 9.75 1.07 -4.80
C HIS A 40 9.08 2.42 -4.55
N THR A 41 8.02 2.71 -5.29
CA THR A 41 7.25 3.96 -5.25
C THR A 41 6.80 4.35 -3.85
N PHE A 42 6.33 3.40 -3.03
CA PHE A 42 5.92 3.71 -1.66
C PHE A 42 7.07 4.25 -0.81
N HIS A 43 8.28 3.67 -0.92
CA HIS A 43 9.43 4.18 -0.14
C HIS A 43 9.78 5.62 -0.54
N LYS A 44 9.80 5.91 -1.84
CA LYS A 44 10.04 7.27 -2.36
C LYS A 44 8.99 8.26 -1.83
N TRP A 45 7.72 7.85 -1.86
CA TRP A 45 6.63 8.66 -1.30
C TRP A 45 6.79 8.86 0.21
N ALA A 46 7.10 7.79 0.96
CA ALA A 46 7.29 7.85 2.42
C ALA A 46 8.43 8.77 2.82
N LEU A 47 9.55 8.74 2.09
CA LEU A 47 10.67 9.68 2.30
C LEU A 47 10.20 11.13 2.13
N ALA A 48 9.57 11.46 1.00
CA ALA A 48 9.10 12.81 0.72
C ALA A 48 8.07 13.29 1.77
N TRP A 49 7.12 12.42 2.14
CA TRP A 49 6.10 12.72 3.15
C TRP A 49 6.71 12.97 4.54
N THR A 50 7.66 12.14 4.96
CA THR A 50 8.32 12.30 6.26
C THR A 50 9.25 13.51 6.32
N GLU A 51 9.92 13.86 5.23
CA GLU A 51 10.73 15.07 5.10
C GLU A 51 9.86 16.32 5.17
N GLU A 52 8.71 16.35 4.46
CA GLU A 52 7.76 17.46 4.49
C GLU A 52 7.23 17.69 5.91
N LEU A 53 6.77 16.64 6.60
CA LEU A 53 6.28 16.72 7.99
C LEU A 53 7.40 17.14 8.98
N THR A 54 8.61 16.64 8.81
CA THR A 54 9.73 17.05 9.65
C THR A 54 9.98 18.55 9.52
N LYS A 55 9.98 19.06 8.28
CA LYS A 55 10.16 20.48 7.99
C LYS A 55 9.00 21.34 8.53
N GLU A 56 7.75 20.96 8.24
CA GLU A 56 6.56 21.70 8.67
C GLU A 56 6.41 21.76 10.18
N SER A 57 6.80 20.68 10.89
CA SER A 57 6.77 20.63 12.36
C SER A 57 7.94 21.37 13.03
N GLY A 58 8.84 22.01 12.26
CA GLY A 58 10.05 22.62 12.81
C GLY A 58 10.99 21.60 13.46
N GLY A 59 11.04 20.36 12.96
CA GLY A 59 11.84 19.26 13.50
C GLY A 59 11.25 18.57 14.73
N ARG A 60 10.01 18.88 15.10
CA ARG A 60 9.32 18.21 16.23
C ARG A 60 8.85 16.79 15.89
N LEU A 61 8.46 16.54 14.64
CA LEU A 61 8.28 15.19 14.11
C LEU A 61 9.58 14.74 13.46
N LYS A 62 10.06 13.57 13.89
CA LYS A 62 11.20 12.88 13.28
C LYS A 62 10.79 11.48 12.92
N PHE A 63 11.29 10.96 11.81
CA PHE A 63 10.92 9.64 11.31
C PHE A 63 12.17 8.79 11.10
N GLN A 64 12.05 7.52 11.47
CA GLN A 64 13.01 6.49 11.11
C GLN A 64 12.30 5.45 10.25
N ILE A 65 12.71 5.36 8.99
CA ILE A 65 12.11 4.43 8.02
C ILE A 65 12.92 3.14 7.97
N TYR A 66 12.21 2.02 8.06
CA TYR A 66 12.76 0.66 8.02
C TYR A 66 12.21 -0.09 6.79
N PRO A 67 12.91 -0.02 5.63
CA PRO A 67 12.55 -0.74 4.42
C PRO A 67 12.87 -2.24 4.51
N ASN A 68 12.47 -3.01 3.49
CA ASN A 68 12.82 -4.44 3.33
C ASN A 68 12.48 -5.31 4.55
N GLY A 69 11.49 -4.93 5.35
CA GLY A 69 11.15 -5.68 6.57
C GLY A 69 12.19 -5.63 7.69
N GLN A 70 13.15 -4.69 7.66
CA GLN A 70 14.25 -4.60 8.63
C GLN A 70 13.80 -4.58 10.10
N LEU A 71 12.66 -3.93 10.40
CA LEU A 71 12.14 -3.85 11.77
C LEU A 71 11.16 -4.98 12.08
N VAL A 72 10.28 -5.33 11.14
CA VAL A 72 9.10 -6.17 11.40
C VAL A 72 9.21 -7.54 10.72
N GLY A 73 10.01 -7.65 9.67
CA GLY A 73 10.10 -8.85 8.84
C GLY A 73 9.03 -8.89 7.75
N PRO A 74 8.37 -10.05 7.52
CA PRO A 74 7.55 -10.27 6.35
C PRO A 74 6.27 -9.42 6.29
N PRO A 75 5.69 -9.23 5.09
CA PRO A 75 4.52 -8.38 4.86
C PRO A 75 3.32 -8.69 5.75
N ASN A 76 3.05 -9.96 6.03
CA ASN A 76 1.92 -10.39 6.83
C ASN A 76 2.01 -10.04 8.32
N ARG A 77 3.16 -9.56 8.80
CA ARG A 77 3.36 -9.10 10.18
C ARG A 77 3.22 -7.59 10.36
N GLN A 78 3.22 -6.81 9.28
CA GLN A 78 3.25 -5.34 9.34
C GLN A 78 2.06 -4.76 10.12
N LEU A 79 0.85 -5.29 9.91
CA LEU A 79 -0.34 -4.83 10.60
C LEU A 79 -0.25 -5.04 12.11
N ASP A 80 0.10 -6.25 12.55
CA ASP A 80 0.13 -6.58 13.98
C ASP A 80 1.28 -5.84 14.67
N ALA A 81 2.37 -5.59 13.96
CA ALA A 81 3.45 -4.76 14.48
C ALA A 81 3.01 -3.32 14.75
N ALA A 82 2.19 -2.72 13.88
CA ALA A 82 1.62 -1.41 14.12
C ALA A 82 0.60 -1.42 15.27
N ARG A 83 -0.30 -2.42 15.33
CA ARG A 83 -1.25 -2.57 16.44
C ARG A 83 -0.56 -2.66 17.78
N ASN A 84 0.50 -3.45 17.87
CA ASN A 84 1.22 -3.75 19.10
C ASN A 84 2.32 -2.72 19.43
N GLY A 85 2.49 -1.66 18.64
CA GLY A 85 3.46 -0.59 18.88
C GLY A 85 4.93 -1.01 18.66
N ILE A 86 5.19 -2.11 17.92
CA ILE A 86 6.55 -2.49 17.50
C ILE A 86 7.06 -1.46 16.47
N THR A 87 6.18 -1.03 15.58
CA THR A 87 6.35 0.14 14.71
C THR A 87 5.20 1.12 14.94
N ASP A 88 5.47 2.43 14.76
CA ASP A 88 4.42 3.44 14.90
C ASP A 88 3.56 3.56 13.65
N ILE A 89 4.14 3.35 12.48
CA ILE A 89 3.49 3.45 11.18
C ILE A 89 3.87 2.22 10.34
N ALA A 90 2.91 1.66 9.61
CA ALA A 90 3.13 0.53 8.73
C ALA A 90 2.43 0.68 7.38
N PHE A 91 3.06 0.14 6.33
CA PHE A 91 2.45 -0.10 5.03
C PHE A 91 2.00 -1.55 4.95
N VAL A 92 0.70 -1.76 4.78
CA VAL A 92 0.05 -3.07 4.91
C VAL A 92 -0.53 -3.48 3.56
N LEU A 93 -0.12 -4.64 3.04
CA LEU A 93 -0.77 -5.30 1.91
C LEU A 93 -1.86 -6.24 2.43
N HIS A 94 -3.12 -6.02 2.08
CA HIS A 94 -4.24 -6.82 2.61
C HIS A 94 -4.18 -8.28 2.18
N GLY A 95 -3.87 -8.54 0.92
CA GLY A 95 -3.92 -9.88 0.34
C GLY A 95 -2.89 -10.90 0.86
N VAL A 96 -1.94 -10.50 1.72
CA VAL A 96 -0.99 -11.44 2.35
C VAL A 96 -1.49 -12.02 3.68
N THR A 97 -2.67 -11.59 4.13
CA THR A 97 -3.37 -12.10 5.32
C THR A 97 -4.81 -12.51 4.95
N PRO A 98 -4.99 -13.63 4.24
CA PRO A 98 -6.29 -14.05 3.70
C PRO A 98 -7.40 -14.06 4.74
N GLY A 99 -8.58 -13.53 4.37
CA GLY A 99 -9.77 -13.49 5.22
C GLY A 99 -9.81 -12.39 6.29
N ARG A 100 -8.73 -11.61 6.44
CA ARG A 100 -8.67 -10.53 7.45
C ARG A 100 -9.39 -9.26 7.00
N TYR A 101 -9.41 -9.00 5.69
CA TYR A 101 -9.95 -7.78 5.08
C TYR A 101 -10.95 -8.08 3.97
N PRO A 102 -12.02 -8.84 4.23
CA PRO A 102 -12.89 -9.34 3.17
C PRO A 102 -13.59 -8.22 2.38
N THR A 103 -13.93 -7.08 3.00
CA THR A 103 -14.52 -5.94 2.30
C THR A 103 -13.48 -5.22 1.45
N ALA A 104 -12.31 -4.90 2.03
CA ALA A 104 -11.23 -4.25 1.30
C ALA A 104 -10.72 -5.11 0.12
N GLU A 105 -10.70 -6.44 0.27
CA GLU A 105 -10.31 -7.36 -0.80
C GLU A 105 -11.29 -7.41 -1.99
N LEU A 106 -12.50 -6.86 -1.90
CA LEU A 106 -13.39 -6.70 -3.05
C LEU A 106 -12.78 -5.77 -4.13
N VAL A 107 -11.87 -4.89 -3.75
CA VAL A 107 -11.07 -4.08 -4.70
C VAL A 107 -10.18 -4.95 -5.59
N ASN A 108 -9.79 -6.14 -5.13
CA ASN A 108 -8.94 -7.09 -5.87
C ASN A 108 -9.73 -7.95 -6.89
N LEU A 109 -11.05 -7.78 -7.01
CA LEU A 109 -11.87 -8.49 -7.99
C LEU A 109 -11.48 -8.12 -9.42
N ALA A 110 -11.61 -9.09 -10.33
CA ALA A 110 -11.19 -8.93 -11.72
C ALA A 110 -11.92 -7.77 -12.42
N PHE A 111 -11.17 -6.87 -13.05
CA PHE A 111 -11.67 -5.69 -13.79
C PHE A 111 -12.66 -4.82 -13.00
N SER A 112 -12.59 -4.86 -11.67
CA SER A 112 -13.50 -4.17 -10.76
C SER A 112 -12.89 -2.87 -10.24
N TRP A 113 -12.85 -1.86 -11.06
CA TRP A 113 -12.39 -0.50 -10.74
C TRP A 113 -13.46 0.56 -11.05
N PRO A 114 -13.32 1.78 -10.54
CA PRO A 114 -14.24 2.88 -10.80
C PRO A 114 -14.43 3.14 -12.31
N LYS A 115 -15.59 3.59 -12.70
CA LYS A 115 -15.88 3.97 -14.11
C LYS A 115 -14.91 5.01 -14.66
N ALA A 116 -14.37 5.88 -13.79
CA ALA A 116 -13.39 6.88 -14.16
C ALA A 116 -12.04 6.30 -14.62
N GLY A 117 -11.73 5.05 -14.28
CA GLY A 117 -10.54 4.35 -14.74
C GLY A 117 -9.90 3.44 -13.70
N SER A 118 -8.89 2.68 -14.14
CA SER A 118 -8.14 1.73 -13.33
C SER A 118 -6.83 2.28 -12.76
N GLY A 119 -6.53 3.55 -13.00
CA GLY A 119 -5.32 4.21 -12.49
C GLY A 119 -5.32 4.29 -10.97
N SER A 120 -4.14 4.15 -10.37
CA SER A 120 -4.00 4.14 -8.92
C SER A 120 -4.46 5.45 -8.26
N SER A 121 -4.35 6.59 -8.93
CA SER A 121 -4.85 7.88 -8.42
C SER A 121 -6.37 7.87 -8.19
N ILE A 122 -7.11 7.27 -9.12
CA ILE A 122 -8.57 7.16 -9.06
C ILE A 122 -8.97 6.10 -8.03
N THR A 123 -8.41 4.90 -8.15
CA THR A 123 -8.77 3.74 -7.32
C THR A 123 -8.39 3.94 -5.86
N SER A 124 -7.21 4.51 -5.58
CA SER A 124 -6.75 4.80 -4.21
C SER A 124 -7.57 5.90 -3.55
N LYS A 125 -7.83 7.01 -4.27
CA LYS A 125 -8.69 8.07 -3.78
C LYS A 125 -10.06 7.53 -3.40
N ARG A 126 -10.70 6.79 -4.33
CA ARG A 126 -12.04 6.23 -4.11
C ARG A 126 -12.08 5.26 -2.93
N MET A 127 -11.12 4.35 -2.85
CA MET A 127 -11.01 3.44 -1.71
C MET A 127 -10.83 4.19 -0.39
N SER A 128 -10.01 5.25 -0.37
CA SER A 128 -9.73 6.04 0.83
C SER A 128 -10.94 6.89 1.26
N GLU A 129 -11.74 7.41 0.32
CA GLU A 129 -13.01 8.09 0.60
C GLU A 129 -14.03 7.16 1.28
N LEU A 130 -14.07 5.90 0.87
CA LEU A 130 -15.00 4.90 1.38
C LEU A 130 -14.52 4.22 2.68
N ALA A 131 -13.23 4.33 3.01
CA ALA A 131 -12.64 3.64 4.13
C ALA A 131 -13.28 3.94 5.50
N PRO A 132 -13.62 5.19 5.87
CA PRO A 132 -14.28 5.48 7.14
C PRO A 132 -15.64 4.78 7.30
N THR A 133 -16.40 4.65 6.22
CA THR A 133 -17.75 4.06 6.25
C THR A 133 -17.70 2.53 6.19
N TYR A 134 -16.84 1.95 5.37
CA TYR A 134 -16.90 0.53 5.03
C TYR A 134 -15.73 -0.30 5.54
N LEU A 135 -14.56 0.29 5.73
CA LEU A 135 -13.33 -0.44 6.04
C LEU A 135 -12.83 -0.23 7.48
N ALA A 136 -13.40 0.73 8.23
CA ALA A 136 -12.95 1.07 9.58
C ALA A 136 -12.95 -0.15 10.53
N LYS A 137 -14.01 -1.00 10.48
CA LYS A 137 -14.12 -2.19 11.32
C LYS A 137 -13.05 -3.24 11.01
N GLU A 138 -12.62 -3.36 9.75
CA GLU A 138 -11.55 -4.29 9.36
C GLU A 138 -10.17 -3.81 9.82
N HIS A 139 -10.03 -2.49 10.04
CA HIS A 139 -8.82 -1.84 10.53
C HIS A 139 -8.91 -1.43 12.01
N GLU A 140 -9.87 -2.01 12.76
CA GLU A 140 -10.02 -1.72 14.19
C GLU A 140 -8.69 -1.94 14.93
N GLY A 141 -8.36 -1.03 15.85
CA GLY A 141 -7.07 -0.99 16.54
C GLY A 141 -5.93 -0.36 15.73
N LEU A 142 -6.27 0.36 14.65
CA LEU A 142 -5.33 1.18 13.87
C LEU A 142 -5.93 2.56 13.59
N HIS A 143 -5.09 3.57 13.52
CA HIS A 143 -5.41 4.86 12.96
C HIS A 143 -5.04 4.85 11.47
N LEU A 144 -6.06 4.78 10.59
CA LEU A 144 -5.84 4.78 9.15
C LEU A 144 -5.38 6.16 8.68
N LEU A 145 -4.24 6.21 8.03
CA LEU A 145 -3.74 7.40 7.36
C LEU A 145 -4.35 7.55 5.97
N PHE A 146 -4.36 6.49 5.18
CA PHE A 146 -5.15 6.32 3.96
C PHE A 146 -5.14 4.86 3.51
N THR A 147 -6.05 4.51 2.59
CA THR A 147 -6.01 3.25 1.85
C THR A 147 -5.64 3.51 0.39
N ALA A 148 -5.01 2.54 -0.24
CA ALA A 148 -4.58 2.65 -1.62
C ALA A 148 -4.86 1.36 -2.40
N ALA A 149 -4.93 1.49 -3.72
CA ALA A 149 -4.98 0.36 -4.64
C ALA A 149 -3.80 0.46 -5.63
N ALA A 150 -3.15 -0.66 -5.88
CA ALA A 150 -2.05 -0.74 -6.82
C ALA A 150 -2.47 -0.34 -8.25
N MET A 151 -1.50 -0.19 -9.14
CA MET A 151 -1.73 -0.23 -10.57
C MET A 151 -2.31 -1.60 -10.98
N PRO A 152 -2.97 -1.72 -12.14
CA PRO A 152 -3.47 -3.00 -12.62
C PRO A 152 -2.39 -4.09 -12.60
N ILE A 153 -2.74 -5.23 -12.02
CA ILE A 153 -1.83 -6.35 -11.82
C ILE A 153 -1.77 -7.21 -13.07
N LEU A 154 -0.58 -7.40 -13.59
CA LEU A 154 -0.24 -8.25 -14.72
C LEU A 154 0.29 -9.61 -14.26
N ILE A 155 0.53 -10.51 -15.22
CA ILE A 155 1.23 -11.75 -14.98
C ILE A 155 2.66 -11.64 -15.53
N TYR A 156 3.65 -11.69 -14.66
CA TYR A 156 5.06 -11.83 -15.02
C TYR A 156 5.46 -13.29 -14.95
N SER A 157 6.11 -13.84 -15.98
CA SER A 157 6.39 -15.27 -16.06
C SER A 157 7.70 -15.62 -16.79
N SER A 158 8.25 -16.77 -16.41
CA SER A 158 9.39 -17.38 -17.10
C SER A 158 8.97 -18.09 -18.39
N VAL A 159 7.69 -18.36 -18.57
CA VAL A 159 7.10 -18.99 -19.77
C VAL A 159 6.12 -18.00 -20.42
N PRO A 160 5.98 -18.00 -21.76
CA PRO A 160 5.08 -17.08 -22.43
C PRO A 160 3.61 -17.45 -22.15
N ILE A 161 2.81 -16.45 -21.74
CA ILE A 161 1.34 -16.52 -21.63
C ILE A 161 0.77 -15.50 -22.61
N ARG A 162 0.34 -15.97 -23.78
CA ARG A 162 -0.10 -15.15 -24.93
C ARG A 162 -1.60 -15.21 -25.20
N LYS A 163 -2.26 -16.22 -24.66
CA LYS A 163 -3.70 -16.48 -24.79
C LYS A 163 -4.22 -17.19 -23.54
N LEU A 164 -5.53 -17.26 -23.41
CA LEU A 164 -6.20 -17.84 -22.25
C LEU A 164 -5.76 -19.30 -21.95
N ASP A 165 -5.58 -20.12 -22.97
CA ASP A 165 -5.18 -21.51 -22.77
C ASP A 165 -3.79 -21.70 -22.18
N ASP A 166 -2.91 -20.70 -22.32
CA ASP A 166 -1.55 -20.75 -21.81
C ASP A 166 -1.48 -20.63 -20.29
N PHE A 167 -2.57 -20.25 -19.61
CA PHE A 167 -2.65 -20.26 -18.15
C PHE A 167 -2.71 -21.67 -17.56
N LYS A 168 -3.14 -22.64 -18.33
CA LYS A 168 -3.42 -24.01 -17.86
C LYS A 168 -2.19 -24.66 -17.22
N GLY A 169 -2.33 -25.01 -15.93
CA GLY A 169 -1.29 -25.71 -15.16
C GLY A 169 -0.09 -24.85 -14.78
N VAL A 170 -0.02 -23.58 -15.18
CA VAL A 170 1.06 -22.67 -14.80
C VAL A 170 0.93 -22.32 -13.32
N LYS A 171 1.99 -22.55 -12.56
CA LYS A 171 2.05 -22.17 -11.14
C LYS A 171 2.34 -20.69 -11.05
N ILE A 172 1.37 -19.93 -10.52
CA ILE A 172 1.43 -18.47 -10.45
C ILE A 172 1.28 -18.00 -9.00
N ARG A 173 2.22 -17.18 -8.54
CA ARG A 173 2.10 -16.48 -7.26
C ARG A 173 0.94 -15.50 -7.29
N TYR A 174 0.13 -15.49 -6.24
CA TYR A 174 -0.97 -14.55 -6.05
C TYR A 174 -0.84 -13.73 -4.76
N SER A 175 -1.65 -12.66 -4.69
CA SER A 175 -1.92 -11.90 -3.47
C SER A 175 -3.41 -11.58 -3.41
N GLY A 176 -4.07 -11.99 -2.31
CA GLY A 176 -5.51 -11.84 -2.10
C GLY A 176 -6.34 -13.01 -2.64
N VAL A 177 -7.38 -13.34 -1.88
CA VAL A 177 -8.28 -14.48 -2.18
C VAL A 177 -8.95 -14.33 -3.56
N GLN A 178 -9.28 -13.09 -3.93
CA GLN A 178 -9.95 -12.82 -5.21
C GLN A 178 -9.02 -13.07 -6.41
N ASN A 179 -7.75 -12.72 -6.26
CA ASN A 179 -6.74 -13.00 -7.29
C ASN A 179 -6.48 -14.52 -7.43
N ARG A 180 -6.45 -15.25 -6.29
CA ARG A 180 -6.41 -16.72 -6.30
C ARG A 180 -7.57 -17.30 -7.09
N ASN A 181 -8.80 -16.92 -6.75
CA ASN A 181 -10.01 -17.46 -7.39
C ASN A 181 -10.02 -17.17 -8.91
N LEU A 182 -9.56 -15.98 -9.32
CA LEU A 182 -9.40 -15.64 -10.74
C LEU A 182 -8.43 -16.61 -11.41
N LEU A 183 -7.23 -16.82 -10.86
CA LEU A 183 -6.22 -17.70 -11.43
C LEU A 183 -6.71 -19.15 -11.52
N ASP A 184 -7.42 -19.64 -10.51
CA ASP A 184 -8.08 -20.97 -10.53
C ASP A 184 -9.06 -21.07 -11.71
N ALA A 185 -9.89 -20.04 -11.95
CA ALA A 185 -10.85 -20.02 -13.06
C ALA A 185 -10.20 -19.97 -14.43
N LEU A 186 -8.97 -19.46 -14.51
CA LEU A 186 -8.17 -19.46 -15.74
C LEU A 186 -7.44 -20.80 -15.97
N GLY A 187 -7.50 -21.72 -14.98
CA GLY A 187 -6.85 -23.02 -15.02
C GLY A 187 -5.38 -23.00 -14.60
N ALA A 188 -4.91 -21.91 -14.03
CA ALA A 188 -3.59 -21.81 -13.41
C ALA A 188 -3.56 -22.54 -12.05
N VAL A 189 -2.38 -22.73 -11.49
CA VAL A 189 -2.17 -23.27 -10.15
C VAL A 189 -1.67 -22.12 -9.24
N PRO A 190 -2.55 -21.47 -8.46
CA PRO A 190 -2.18 -20.33 -7.64
C PRO A 190 -1.43 -20.78 -6.37
N LEU A 191 -0.32 -20.11 -6.05
CA LEU A 191 0.46 -20.30 -4.83
C LEU A 191 0.60 -18.98 -4.06
N LEU A 192 0.35 -19.02 -2.75
CA LEU A 192 0.57 -17.88 -1.88
C LEU A 192 2.06 -17.77 -1.54
N ILE A 193 2.74 -16.79 -2.11
CA ILE A 193 4.13 -16.47 -1.85
C ILE A 193 4.24 -14.98 -1.52
N GLN A 194 5.03 -14.63 -0.51
CA GLN A 194 5.20 -13.24 -0.13
C GLN A 194 5.92 -12.44 -1.24
N PRO A 195 5.58 -11.16 -1.47
CA PRO A 195 6.16 -10.38 -2.56
C PRO A 195 7.70 -10.43 -2.63
N PRO A 196 8.46 -10.28 -1.54
CA PRO A 196 9.92 -10.32 -1.60
C PRO A 196 10.51 -11.68 -1.98
N GLU A 197 9.72 -12.77 -1.87
CA GLU A 197 10.16 -14.15 -2.16
C GLU A 197 9.89 -14.56 -3.61
N ALA A 198 9.16 -13.73 -4.38
CA ALA A 198 8.66 -14.12 -5.70
C ALA A 198 9.78 -14.35 -6.73
N GLN A 199 10.79 -13.48 -6.74
CA GLN A 199 11.94 -13.59 -7.64
C GLN A 199 12.70 -14.92 -7.42
N ASP A 200 13.01 -15.24 -6.17
CA ASP A 200 13.70 -16.48 -5.78
C ASP A 200 12.85 -17.73 -6.08
N ALA A 201 11.53 -17.66 -5.85
CA ALA A 201 10.61 -18.75 -6.16
C ALA A 201 10.51 -19.05 -7.67
N ILE A 202 10.58 -18.02 -8.53
CA ILE A 202 10.66 -18.20 -9.99
C ILE A 202 12.03 -18.78 -10.37
N ALA A 203 13.12 -18.23 -9.83
CA ALA A 203 14.48 -18.69 -10.09
C ALA A 203 14.68 -20.19 -9.77
N LYS A 204 14.05 -20.65 -8.69
CA LYS A 204 14.08 -22.07 -8.25
C LYS A 204 13.05 -22.95 -8.96
N GLY A 205 12.21 -22.41 -9.85
CA GLY A 205 11.17 -23.17 -10.56
C GLY A 205 10.01 -23.64 -9.68
N ILE A 206 9.86 -23.09 -8.45
CA ILE A 206 8.73 -23.36 -7.55
C ILE A 206 7.44 -22.86 -8.20
N ILE A 207 7.51 -21.69 -8.83
CA ILE A 207 6.46 -21.07 -9.66
C ILE A 207 7.04 -20.68 -11.02
N GLN A 208 6.18 -20.56 -12.03
CA GLN A 208 6.53 -20.04 -13.34
C GLN A 208 6.15 -18.58 -13.52
N GLY A 209 5.25 -18.05 -12.68
CA GLY A 209 4.79 -16.66 -12.80
C GLY A 209 4.37 -16.05 -11.48
N ALA A 210 4.21 -14.72 -11.49
CA ALA A 210 3.77 -13.95 -10.36
C ALA A 210 2.90 -12.77 -10.80
N THR A 211 1.94 -12.40 -9.95
CA THR A 211 1.02 -11.28 -10.17
C THR A 211 1.58 -10.00 -9.58
N PHE A 212 1.97 -9.04 -10.43
CA PHE A 212 2.51 -7.73 -10.04
C PHE A 212 2.21 -6.65 -11.09
N PRO A 213 2.13 -5.37 -10.73
CA PRO A 213 2.23 -4.27 -11.67
C PRO A 213 3.67 -4.13 -12.19
N HIS A 214 3.90 -3.35 -13.23
CA HIS A 214 5.25 -3.15 -13.80
C HIS A 214 6.23 -2.59 -12.78
N GLU A 215 5.82 -1.58 -12.02
CA GLU A 215 6.67 -0.92 -11.04
C GLU A 215 7.18 -1.90 -9.96
N ALA A 216 6.28 -2.71 -9.39
CA ALA A 216 6.67 -3.70 -8.39
C ALA A 216 7.54 -4.80 -9.01
N SER A 217 7.30 -5.19 -10.26
CA SER A 217 8.12 -6.17 -10.98
C SER A 217 9.54 -5.66 -11.19
N LEU A 218 9.71 -4.38 -11.52
CA LEU A 218 11.01 -3.74 -11.64
C LEU A 218 11.71 -3.63 -10.28
N SER A 219 11.00 -3.16 -9.25
CA SER A 219 11.58 -2.94 -7.92
C SER A 219 11.95 -4.25 -7.20
N LEU A 220 11.32 -5.37 -7.57
CA LEU A 220 11.60 -6.72 -7.05
C LEU A 220 12.50 -7.55 -8.00
N ASP A 221 13.14 -6.92 -8.98
CA ASP A 221 14.09 -7.55 -9.93
C ASP A 221 13.54 -8.78 -10.68
N LEU A 222 12.21 -8.80 -10.94
CA LEU A 222 11.58 -9.95 -11.60
C LEU A 222 12.08 -10.16 -13.05
N ALA A 223 12.53 -9.10 -13.72
CA ALA A 223 13.07 -9.20 -15.08
C ALA A 223 14.30 -10.11 -15.20
N THR A 224 14.97 -10.43 -14.11
CA THR A 224 16.10 -11.38 -14.10
C THR A 224 15.66 -12.82 -14.33
N VAL A 225 14.44 -13.17 -13.94
CA VAL A 225 13.89 -14.54 -13.93
C VAL A 225 12.59 -14.71 -14.73
N ALA A 226 11.85 -13.62 -14.98
CA ALA A 226 10.58 -13.60 -15.70
C ALA A 226 10.70 -12.69 -16.93
N LYS A 227 10.86 -13.30 -18.12
CA LYS A 227 11.08 -12.57 -19.38
C LYS A 227 9.80 -12.28 -20.17
N HIS A 228 8.64 -12.63 -19.61
CA HIS A 228 7.34 -12.41 -20.25
C HIS A 228 6.40 -11.66 -19.29
N ALA A 229 5.66 -10.70 -19.81
CA ALA A 229 4.57 -10.04 -19.11
C ALA A 229 3.30 -10.07 -19.95
N THR A 230 2.16 -10.34 -19.33
CA THR A 230 0.86 -10.46 -20.02
C THR A 230 -0.03 -9.29 -19.65
N GLU A 231 -0.43 -8.48 -20.66
CA GLU A 231 -1.39 -7.38 -20.59
C GLU A 231 -2.74 -7.78 -21.23
N PRO A 232 -3.86 -7.12 -20.83
CA PRO A 232 -3.95 -6.08 -19.80
C PRO A 232 -3.85 -6.64 -18.40
N GLY A 233 -3.64 -5.74 -17.40
CA GLY A 233 -3.79 -6.11 -15.99
C GLY A 233 -5.21 -6.56 -15.68
N LEU A 234 -5.35 -7.60 -14.86
CA LEU A 234 -6.62 -8.29 -14.63
C LEU A 234 -7.34 -7.84 -13.35
N SER A 235 -6.62 -7.32 -12.38
CA SER A 235 -7.13 -6.91 -11.05
C SER A 235 -6.23 -5.83 -10.46
N THR A 236 -6.47 -5.43 -9.20
CA THR A 236 -5.54 -4.59 -8.43
C THR A 236 -5.30 -5.19 -7.05
N ALA A 237 -4.45 -4.58 -6.22
CA ALA A 237 -4.22 -5.01 -4.84
C ALA A 237 -4.50 -3.87 -3.87
N PRO A 238 -5.31 -4.10 -2.81
CA PRO A 238 -5.58 -3.10 -1.79
C PRO A 238 -4.47 -3.05 -0.74
N PHE A 239 -4.17 -1.82 -0.31
CA PHE A 239 -3.22 -1.51 0.76
C PHE A 239 -3.83 -0.58 1.80
N ALA A 240 -3.23 -0.57 3.00
CA ALA A 240 -3.45 0.47 4.00
C ALA A 240 -2.11 1.06 4.43
N PHE A 241 -2.10 2.36 4.65
CA PHE A 241 -1.08 3.08 5.38
C PHE A 241 -1.69 3.45 6.72
N ALA A 242 -1.15 2.94 7.80
CA ALA A 242 -1.80 2.98 9.10
C ALA A 242 -0.81 3.23 10.23
N MET A 243 -1.28 3.86 11.30
CA MET A 243 -0.51 4.23 12.48
C MET A 243 -1.05 3.55 13.73
N ASN A 244 -0.18 3.30 14.71
CA ASN A 244 -0.57 2.86 16.04
C ASN A 244 -1.42 3.93 16.73
N PRO A 245 -2.63 3.62 17.23
CA PRO A 245 -3.52 4.62 17.81
C PRO A 245 -2.97 5.25 19.08
N ALA A 246 -2.29 4.47 19.94
CA ALA A 246 -1.72 5.01 21.17
C ALA A 246 -0.61 6.02 20.86
N LYS A 247 0.23 5.73 19.86
CA LYS A 247 1.27 6.66 19.39
C LYS A 247 0.65 7.93 18.81
N TYR A 248 -0.35 7.79 17.91
CA TYR A 248 -1.06 8.94 17.36
C TYR A 248 -1.69 9.80 18.47
N ASN A 249 -2.36 9.18 19.44
CA ASN A 249 -3.01 9.89 20.55
C ASN A 249 -2.02 10.59 21.49
N SER A 250 -0.78 10.12 21.56
CA SER A 250 0.28 10.74 22.38
C SER A 250 0.83 12.04 21.78
N LEU A 251 0.54 12.32 20.50
CA LEU A 251 1.00 13.52 19.83
C LEU A 251 0.17 14.75 20.26
N PRO A 252 0.79 15.93 20.38
CA PRO A 252 0.08 17.20 20.54
C PRO A 252 -0.92 17.46 19.41
N ALA A 253 -1.94 18.28 19.69
CA ALA A 253 -3.04 18.52 18.75
C ALA A 253 -2.57 19.12 17.41
N ASP A 254 -1.59 20.01 17.43
CA ASP A 254 -1.02 20.62 16.24
C ASP A 254 -0.26 19.60 15.34
N LEU A 255 0.48 18.67 15.96
CA LEU A 255 1.18 17.62 15.21
C LEU A 255 0.19 16.57 14.64
N LYS A 256 -0.88 16.24 15.38
CA LYS A 256 -1.97 15.42 14.84
C LYS A 256 -2.62 16.07 13.64
N ALA A 257 -2.92 17.36 13.73
CA ALA A 257 -3.52 18.11 12.62
C ALA A 257 -2.62 18.15 11.37
N MET A 258 -1.29 18.21 11.52
CA MET A 258 -0.35 18.12 10.41
C MET A 258 -0.41 16.74 9.73
N ILE A 259 -0.41 15.66 10.53
CA ILE A 259 -0.54 14.30 10.01
C ILE A 259 -1.87 14.14 9.27
N ASP A 260 -2.99 14.53 9.88
CA ASP A 260 -4.33 14.39 9.30
C ASP A 260 -4.48 15.18 8.00
N LYS A 261 -3.94 16.41 7.94
CA LYS A 261 -3.94 17.23 6.73
C LYS A 261 -3.12 16.63 5.59
N SER A 262 -2.05 15.91 5.92
CA SER A 262 -1.13 15.30 4.94
C SER A 262 -1.52 13.88 4.52
N THR A 263 -2.64 13.36 5.02
CA THR A 263 -3.13 12.00 4.78
C THR A 263 -4.56 11.99 4.20
N GLY A 264 -5.24 10.86 4.22
CA GLY A 264 -6.60 10.73 3.69
C GLY A 264 -6.69 10.64 2.16
N PRO A 265 -7.89 10.90 1.57
CA PRO A 265 -8.15 10.69 0.14
C PRO A 265 -7.26 11.52 -0.79
N ALA A 266 -6.94 12.76 -0.41
CA ALA A 266 -6.07 13.63 -1.21
C ALA A 266 -4.62 13.09 -1.27
N ALA A 267 -4.12 12.57 -0.16
CA ALA A 267 -2.82 11.91 -0.12
C ALA A 267 -2.81 10.60 -0.92
N ALA A 268 -3.89 9.82 -0.83
CA ALA A 268 -4.08 8.61 -1.62
C ALA A 268 -4.06 8.90 -3.13
N GLU A 269 -4.71 9.99 -3.57
CA GLU A 269 -4.66 10.46 -4.97
C GLU A 269 -3.24 10.87 -5.39
N LYS A 270 -2.55 11.66 -4.57
CA LYS A 270 -1.16 12.09 -4.81
C LYS A 270 -0.22 10.87 -4.93
N PHE A 271 -0.34 9.92 -4.01
CA PHE A 271 0.41 8.67 -4.03
C PHE A 271 0.13 7.87 -5.31
N GLY A 272 -1.14 7.76 -5.69
CA GLY A 272 -1.55 7.07 -6.91
C GLY A 272 -0.96 7.71 -8.18
N LYS A 273 -0.94 9.04 -8.29
CA LYS A 273 -0.31 9.75 -9.41
C LYS A 273 1.20 9.47 -9.51
N LEU A 274 1.88 9.41 -8.37
CA LEU A 274 3.29 9.01 -8.34
C LEU A 274 3.46 7.57 -8.82
N TRP A 275 2.58 6.67 -8.41
CA TRP A 275 2.62 5.27 -8.82
C TRP A 275 2.37 5.11 -10.33
N GLU A 276 1.40 5.84 -10.90
CA GLU A 276 1.14 5.86 -12.35
C GLU A 276 2.36 6.31 -13.16
N ALA A 277 3.06 7.34 -12.70
CA ALA A 277 4.27 7.83 -13.36
C ALA A 277 5.41 6.78 -13.32
N GLU A 278 5.61 6.15 -12.15
CA GLU A 278 6.61 5.10 -11.98
C GLU A 278 6.25 3.82 -12.73
N GLU A 279 4.96 3.48 -12.85
CA GLU A 279 4.47 2.33 -13.62
C GLU A 279 4.86 2.44 -15.10
N LYS A 280 4.63 3.61 -15.70
CA LYS A 280 5.02 3.87 -17.08
C LYS A 280 6.55 3.76 -17.26
N ARG A 281 7.31 4.39 -16.36
CA ARG A 281 8.78 4.32 -16.38
C ARG A 281 9.27 2.88 -16.25
N ALA A 282 8.65 2.11 -15.33
CA ALA A 282 9.02 0.73 -15.07
C ALA A 282 8.75 -0.16 -16.28
N ARG A 283 7.61 0.01 -16.96
CA ARG A 283 7.29 -0.72 -18.19
C ARG A 283 8.38 -0.53 -19.25
N ASP A 284 8.77 0.71 -19.50
CA ASP A 284 9.79 1.04 -20.49
C ASP A 284 11.16 0.43 -20.12
N GLU A 285 11.51 0.45 -18.83
CA GLU A 285 12.76 -0.11 -18.33
C GLU A 285 12.79 -1.64 -18.39
N LEU A 286 11.68 -2.30 -18.05
CA LEU A 286 11.54 -3.76 -18.14
C LEU A 286 11.67 -4.25 -19.59
N ILE A 287 11.14 -3.51 -20.56
CA ILE A 287 11.33 -3.81 -21.98
C ILE A 287 12.81 -3.72 -22.38
N LYS A 288 13.53 -2.68 -21.93
CA LYS A 288 15.00 -2.58 -22.14
C LYS A 288 15.77 -3.72 -21.50
N GLN A 289 15.29 -4.26 -20.37
CA GLN A 289 15.85 -5.44 -19.73
C GLN A 289 15.46 -6.76 -20.40
N GLY A 290 14.77 -6.70 -21.54
CA GLY A 290 14.43 -7.85 -22.38
C GLY A 290 13.12 -8.55 -22.01
N VAL A 291 12.25 -7.90 -21.23
CA VAL A 291 10.90 -8.42 -20.97
C VAL A 291 10.05 -8.24 -22.23
N GLN A 292 9.44 -9.33 -22.67
CA GLN A 292 8.50 -9.36 -23.79
C GLN A 292 7.08 -9.15 -23.28
N ILE A 293 6.41 -8.12 -23.78
CA ILE A 293 5.01 -7.83 -23.42
C ILE A 293 4.10 -8.58 -24.39
N HIS A 294 3.19 -9.37 -23.87
CA HIS A 294 2.14 -10.09 -24.62
C HIS A 294 0.80 -9.48 -24.27
N THR A 295 0.04 -9.09 -25.29
CA THR A 295 -1.32 -8.56 -25.12
C THR A 295 -2.33 -9.65 -25.45
N LEU A 296 -3.20 -9.98 -24.49
CA LEU A 296 -4.32 -10.87 -24.70
C LEU A 296 -5.28 -10.28 -25.73
N SER A 297 -5.88 -11.15 -26.54
CA SER A 297 -6.91 -10.71 -27.49
C SER A 297 -8.17 -10.21 -26.75
N ASP A 298 -8.96 -9.37 -27.41
CA ASP A 298 -10.26 -8.92 -26.87
C ASP A 298 -11.18 -10.11 -26.57
N ALA A 299 -11.10 -11.18 -27.36
CA ALA A 299 -11.84 -12.42 -27.13
C ALA A 299 -11.40 -13.13 -25.85
N ASP A 300 -10.08 -13.23 -25.60
CA ASP A 300 -9.56 -13.79 -24.34
C ASP A 300 -9.99 -12.95 -23.13
N VAL A 301 -9.87 -11.62 -23.23
CA VAL A 301 -10.30 -10.69 -22.18
C VAL A 301 -11.80 -10.83 -21.89
N ALA A 302 -12.64 -10.92 -22.93
CA ALA A 302 -14.08 -11.13 -22.77
C ALA A 302 -14.38 -12.46 -22.07
N GLU A 303 -13.68 -13.53 -22.44
CA GLU A 303 -13.84 -14.84 -21.81
C GLU A 303 -13.34 -14.83 -20.34
N ILE A 304 -12.23 -14.14 -20.02
CA ILE A 304 -11.78 -13.96 -18.63
C ILE A 304 -12.87 -13.26 -17.81
N LYS A 305 -13.45 -12.17 -18.33
CA LYS A 305 -14.55 -11.45 -17.66
C LYS A 305 -15.76 -12.37 -17.42
N ARG A 306 -16.13 -13.20 -18.42
CA ARG A 306 -17.23 -14.15 -18.30
C ARG A 306 -16.97 -15.18 -17.18
N ARG A 307 -15.75 -15.72 -17.09
CA ARG A 307 -15.35 -16.67 -16.03
C ARG A 307 -15.27 -16.03 -14.66
N ALA A 308 -14.88 -14.77 -14.59
CA ALA A 308 -14.76 -14.00 -13.34
C ALA A 308 -16.14 -13.59 -12.78
N ALA A 309 -17.15 -13.34 -13.63
CA ALA A 309 -18.44 -12.81 -13.20
C ALA A 309 -19.12 -13.60 -12.05
N PRO A 310 -19.25 -14.95 -12.09
CA PRO A 310 -19.84 -15.69 -10.97
C PRO A 310 -19.00 -15.62 -9.69
N GLN A 311 -17.68 -15.44 -9.80
CA GLN A 311 -16.80 -15.32 -8.65
C GLN A 311 -16.92 -13.95 -7.99
N ILE A 312 -17.13 -12.89 -8.79
CA ILE A 312 -17.39 -11.53 -8.30
C ILE A 312 -18.66 -11.56 -7.44
N GLU A 313 -19.75 -12.11 -7.96
CA GLU A 313 -21.01 -12.21 -7.21
C GLU A 313 -20.88 -13.07 -5.95
N ALA A 314 -20.18 -14.20 -6.04
CA ALA A 314 -19.94 -15.08 -4.89
C ALA A 314 -19.11 -14.39 -3.80
N ALA A 315 -18.10 -13.62 -4.19
CA ALA A 315 -17.25 -12.88 -3.25
C ALA A 315 -18.04 -11.79 -2.51
N ILE A 316 -18.84 -11.00 -3.25
CA ILE A 316 -19.71 -9.97 -2.67
C ILE A 316 -20.73 -10.61 -1.70
N ALA A 317 -21.40 -11.67 -2.14
CA ALA A 317 -22.38 -12.38 -1.32
C ALA A 317 -21.76 -12.99 -0.04
N ALA A 318 -20.51 -13.46 -0.12
CA ALA A 318 -19.80 -13.99 1.05
C ALA A 318 -19.51 -12.89 2.10
N VAL A 319 -19.17 -11.69 1.65
CA VAL A 319 -18.95 -10.53 2.54
C VAL A 319 -20.29 -10.11 3.18
N ASP A 320 -21.37 -10.04 2.41
CA ASP A 320 -22.70 -9.71 2.92
C ASP A 320 -23.20 -10.78 3.93
N LYS A 321 -22.99 -12.06 3.64
CA LYS A 321 -23.34 -13.17 4.55
C LYS A 321 -22.57 -13.12 5.86
N ALA A 322 -21.35 -12.57 5.84
CA ALA A 322 -20.56 -12.34 7.05
C ALA A 322 -21.00 -11.08 7.84
N GLY A 323 -22.12 -10.47 7.48
CA GLY A 323 -22.67 -9.28 8.15
C GLY A 323 -21.92 -7.99 7.85
N LYS A 324 -21.16 -7.94 6.74
CA LYS A 324 -20.41 -6.78 6.31
C LYS A 324 -21.06 -6.16 5.05
N PRO A 325 -20.90 -4.87 4.78
CA PRO A 325 -21.60 -4.17 3.69
C PRO A 325 -20.92 -4.37 2.33
N GLY A 326 -20.74 -5.63 1.89
CA GLY A 326 -19.98 -5.99 0.68
C GLY A 326 -20.57 -5.38 -0.58
N ARG A 327 -21.87 -5.63 -0.85
CA ARG A 327 -22.59 -5.09 -2.01
C ARG A 327 -22.54 -3.57 -2.08
N LYS A 328 -22.85 -2.90 -0.97
CA LYS A 328 -22.84 -1.44 -0.91
C LYS A 328 -21.46 -0.87 -1.16
N PHE A 329 -20.43 -1.42 -0.52
CA PHE A 329 -19.06 -0.99 -0.75
C PHE A 329 -18.67 -1.16 -2.23
N PHE A 330 -18.91 -2.34 -2.80
CA PHE A 330 -18.52 -2.64 -4.18
C PHE A 330 -19.22 -1.73 -5.19
N GLU A 331 -20.53 -1.54 -5.06
CA GLU A 331 -21.31 -0.64 -5.92
C GLU A 331 -20.83 0.81 -5.83
N GLU A 332 -20.50 1.28 -4.62
CA GLU A 332 -19.97 2.63 -4.46
C GLU A 332 -18.53 2.76 -4.96
N TYR A 333 -17.71 1.75 -4.74
CA TYR A 333 -16.33 1.75 -5.23
C TYR A 333 -16.26 1.80 -6.77
N THR A 334 -17.12 1.05 -7.45
CA THR A 334 -17.11 0.93 -8.91
C THR A 334 -17.90 2.02 -9.65
N LYS A 335 -18.58 2.94 -8.96
CA LYS A 335 -19.22 4.12 -9.56
C LYS A 335 -18.20 5.05 -10.20
#